data_bb07b79b31b08e93ff9ea272ec7ee1a8
#
_entry.id   bb07b79b31b08e93ff9ea272ec7ee1a8
#
_cell.length_a   1.000
_cell.length_b   1.000
_cell.length_c   1.000
_cell.angle_alpha   90.00
_cell.angle_beta   90.00
_cell.angle_gamma   90.00
#
_symmetry.space_group_name_H-M   'P 1'
#
loop_
_entity.id
_entity.type
_entity.pdbx_description
1 polymer ?
#
loop_
_entity_poly.entity_id
_entity_poly.type
_entity_poly.pdbx_seq_one_letter_code
_entity_poly.pdbx_strand_id
1 'polypeptide(L)'
;MKRLIVSCKTADQVFEDFKRTAKKVQRGVRQEPQYEVSFDNKADFNRFVRNIPVLSAIMVFKPRSVYELAKLTHQDVSNLNKVIQFFEEIGVIRVKTARHAGRMVKQPHVEYNEVTFRLAA
;
A
#
# COMPACT_ATOMS: atom_id res chain seq x y z
N MET A 1 -3.11 -8.38 14.04
CA MET A 1 -3.20 -8.42 12.58
C MET A 1 -2.97 -7.04 12.01
N LYS A 2 -2.02 -6.90 11.11
CA LYS A 2 -1.71 -5.61 10.49
C LYS A 2 -2.65 -5.32 9.33
N ARG A 3 -3.12 -4.10 9.26
CA ARG A 3 -4.14 -3.67 8.31
C ARG A 3 -3.74 -2.35 7.67
N LEU A 4 -4.01 -2.22 6.37
CA LEU A 4 -3.91 -0.96 5.66
C LEU A 4 -5.29 -0.32 5.61
N ILE A 5 -5.38 0.93 6.05
CA ILE A 5 -6.61 1.71 5.97
C ILE A 5 -6.48 2.70 4.81
N VAL A 6 -7.41 2.64 3.88
CA VAL A 6 -7.42 3.49 2.68
C VAL A 6 -8.64 4.40 2.73
N SER A 7 -8.41 5.69 2.53
CA SER A 7 -9.47 6.68 2.51
C SER A 7 -9.23 7.70 1.40
N CYS A 8 -10.31 8.37 0.98
CA CYS A 8 -10.22 9.50 0.07
C CYS A 8 -10.70 10.73 0.84
N LYS A 9 -9.75 11.63 1.18
CA LYS A 9 -10.01 12.77 2.05
C LYS A 9 -9.40 14.03 1.47
N THR A 10 -10.02 15.16 1.79
CA THR A 10 -9.40 16.47 1.55
C THR A 10 -8.26 16.69 2.55
N ALA A 11 -7.38 17.65 2.25
CA ALA A 11 -6.31 18.02 3.15
C ALA A 11 -6.83 18.45 4.53
N ASP A 12 -7.95 19.16 4.56
CA ASP A 12 -8.57 19.62 5.81
C ASP A 12 -9.04 18.43 6.66
N GLN A 13 -9.62 17.42 6.04
CA GLN A 13 -10.05 16.21 6.75
C GLN A 13 -8.87 15.44 7.34
N VAL A 14 -7.76 15.35 6.62
CA VAL A 14 -6.55 14.71 7.12
C VAL A 14 -6.02 15.47 8.35
N PHE A 15 -6.00 16.80 8.29
CA PHE A 15 -5.53 17.64 9.39
C PHE A 15 -6.42 17.48 10.63
N GLU A 16 -7.74 17.46 10.47
CA GLU A 16 -8.68 17.24 11.58
C GLU A 16 -8.49 15.85 12.22
N ASP A 17 -8.29 14.82 11.40
CA ASP A 17 -8.02 13.47 11.91
C ASP A 17 -6.71 13.45 12.72
N PHE A 18 -5.69 14.16 12.26
CA PHE A 18 -4.43 14.29 12.99
C PHE A 18 -4.62 14.94 14.36
N LYS A 19 -5.39 16.02 14.44
CA LYS A 19 -5.71 16.68 15.70
C LYS A 19 -6.42 15.74 16.67
N ARG A 20 -7.40 14.98 16.19
CA ARG A 20 -8.13 14.02 17.01
C ARG A 20 -7.21 12.94 17.57
N THR A 21 -6.31 12.43 16.74
CA THR A 21 -5.31 11.43 17.14
C THR A 21 -4.37 11.98 18.21
N ALA A 22 -3.90 13.21 18.06
CA ALA A 22 -3.05 13.86 19.03
C ALA A 22 -3.75 14.02 20.39
N LYS A 23 -5.03 14.39 20.39
CA LYS A 23 -5.81 14.50 21.62
C LYS A 23 -5.98 13.15 22.32
N LYS A 24 -6.20 12.08 21.57
CA LYS A 24 -6.33 10.73 22.13
C LYS A 24 -5.02 10.28 22.78
N VAL A 25 -3.89 10.56 22.16
CA VAL A 25 -2.57 10.26 22.70
C VAL A 25 -2.34 11.01 24.03
N GLN A 26 -2.70 12.29 24.08
CA GLN A 26 -2.63 13.10 25.30
C GLN A 26 -3.48 12.55 26.43
N ARG A 27 -4.59 11.92 26.11
CA ARG A 27 -5.48 11.30 27.10
C ARG A 27 -5.05 9.89 27.53
N GLY A 28 -3.90 9.40 27.00
CA GLY A 28 -3.41 8.08 27.33
C GLY A 28 -4.16 6.93 26.69
N VAL A 29 -4.93 7.22 25.64
CA VAL A 29 -5.63 6.18 24.89
C VAL A 29 -4.62 5.45 23.99
N ARG A 30 -4.50 4.14 24.18
CA ARG A 30 -3.63 3.32 23.31
C ARG A 30 -4.27 3.20 21.93
N GLN A 31 -3.48 3.46 20.90
CA GLN A 31 -3.84 3.16 19.52
C GLN A 31 -2.95 2.05 18.99
N GLU A 32 -3.55 1.09 18.31
CA GLU A 32 -2.78 0.09 17.59
C GLU A 32 -2.09 0.74 16.40
N PRO A 33 -0.82 0.35 16.11
CA PRO A 33 -0.16 0.81 14.91
C PRO A 33 -0.98 0.44 13.67
N GLN A 34 -1.29 1.43 12.84
CA GLN A 34 -2.06 1.24 11.63
C GLN A 34 -1.30 1.84 10.45
N TYR A 35 -1.33 1.14 9.34
CA TYR A 35 -0.87 1.68 8.07
C TYR A 35 -2.05 2.42 7.45
N GLU A 36 -1.84 3.68 7.08
CA GLU A 36 -2.92 4.50 6.53
C GLU A 36 -2.44 5.24 5.29
N VAL A 37 -3.27 5.22 4.25
CA VAL A 37 -3.07 5.97 3.02
C VAL A 37 -4.33 6.77 2.74
N SER A 38 -4.17 8.09 2.58
CA SER A 38 -5.28 8.99 2.24
C SER A 38 -5.05 9.59 0.87
N PHE A 39 -6.05 9.46 0.01
CA PHE A 39 -6.02 10.05 -1.32
C PHE A 39 -6.78 11.38 -1.33
N ASP A 40 -6.21 12.40 -1.94
CA ASP A 40 -6.83 13.72 -2.09
C ASP A 40 -7.51 13.92 -3.44
N ASN A 41 -7.44 12.92 -4.32
CA ASN A 41 -8.08 12.96 -5.63
C ASN A 41 -8.60 11.58 -6.04
N LYS A 42 -9.63 11.59 -6.88
CA LYS A 42 -10.27 10.36 -7.34
C LYS A 42 -9.42 9.55 -8.31
N ALA A 43 -8.58 10.22 -9.09
CA ALA A 43 -7.76 9.54 -10.10
C ALA A 43 -6.81 8.53 -9.46
N ASP A 44 -6.08 8.94 -8.43
CA ASP A 44 -5.16 8.07 -7.71
C ASP A 44 -5.91 7.01 -6.90
N PHE A 45 -7.01 7.37 -6.27
CA PHE A 45 -7.86 6.41 -5.56
C PHE A 45 -8.34 5.30 -6.51
N ASN A 46 -8.87 5.68 -7.67
CA ASN A 46 -9.35 4.71 -8.66
C ASN A 46 -8.20 3.85 -9.21
N ARG A 47 -7.02 4.44 -9.40
CA ARG A 47 -5.83 3.70 -9.83
C ARG A 47 -5.44 2.65 -8.79
N PHE A 48 -5.49 3.00 -7.53
CA PHE A 48 -5.24 2.06 -6.43
C PHE A 48 -6.26 0.91 -6.47
N VAL A 49 -7.55 1.23 -6.56
CA VAL A 49 -8.62 0.23 -6.57
C VAL A 49 -8.46 -0.75 -7.74
N ARG A 50 -8.15 -0.23 -8.94
CA ARG A 50 -7.96 -1.09 -10.12
C ARG A 50 -6.80 -2.05 -9.98
N ASN A 51 -5.81 -1.73 -9.15
CA ASN A 51 -4.59 -2.52 -8.99
C ASN A 51 -4.57 -3.34 -7.69
N ILE A 52 -5.70 -3.45 -7.00
CA ILE A 52 -5.83 -4.30 -5.82
C ILE A 52 -5.47 -5.76 -6.12
N PRO A 53 -5.82 -6.35 -7.28
CA PRO A 53 -5.38 -7.72 -7.60
C PRO A 53 -3.86 -7.89 -7.58
N VAL A 54 -3.10 -6.87 -8.00
CA VAL A 54 -1.63 -6.90 -7.91
C VAL A 54 -1.19 -6.91 -6.46
N LEU A 55 -1.78 -6.07 -5.62
CA LEU A 55 -1.47 -6.02 -4.20
C LEU A 55 -1.79 -7.36 -3.52
N SER A 56 -2.93 -7.94 -3.83
CA SER A 56 -3.32 -9.27 -3.33
C SER A 56 -2.31 -10.34 -3.73
N ALA A 57 -1.84 -10.33 -4.97
CA ALA A 57 -0.84 -11.28 -5.45
C ALA A 57 0.48 -11.15 -4.67
N ILE A 58 0.91 -9.93 -4.36
CA ILE A 58 2.11 -9.70 -3.54
C ILE A 58 1.94 -10.30 -2.14
N MET A 59 0.76 -10.13 -1.54
CA MET A 59 0.46 -10.67 -0.21
C MET A 59 0.45 -12.20 -0.20
N VAL A 60 -0.16 -12.80 -1.21
CA VAL A 60 -0.39 -14.25 -1.27
C VAL A 60 0.87 -15.00 -1.71
N PHE A 61 1.48 -14.55 -2.80
CA PHE A 61 2.60 -15.28 -3.41
C PHE A 61 3.96 -14.90 -2.82
N LYS A 62 4.09 -13.73 -2.22
CA LYS A 62 5.36 -13.21 -1.69
C LYS A 62 6.48 -13.35 -2.73
N PRO A 63 6.34 -12.74 -3.92
CA PRO A 63 7.27 -12.94 -5.02
C PRO A 63 8.66 -12.43 -4.65
N ARG A 64 9.67 -13.08 -5.21
CA ARG A 64 11.08 -12.71 -4.98
C ARG A 64 11.52 -11.54 -5.85
N SER A 65 10.76 -11.25 -6.90
CA SER A 65 11.06 -10.16 -7.83
C SER A 65 9.79 -9.70 -8.55
N VAL A 66 9.86 -8.51 -9.16
CA VAL A 66 8.77 -8.03 -10.02
C VAL A 66 8.60 -8.96 -11.24
N TYR A 67 9.69 -9.51 -11.76
CA TYR A 67 9.66 -10.43 -12.88
C TYR A 67 8.88 -11.71 -12.51
N GLU A 68 9.14 -12.29 -11.33
CA GLU A 68 8.41 -13.45 -10.84
C GLU A 68 6.92 -13.12 -10.65
N LEU A 69 6.61 -11.95 -10.10
CA LEU A 69 5.23 -11.49 -9.95
C LEU A 69 4.52 -11.38 -11.31
N ALA A 70 5.23 -10.89 -12.33
CA ALA A 70 4.68 -10.80 -13.68
C ALA A 70 4.33 -12.17 -14.24
N LYS A 71 5.18 -13.17 -14.02
CA LYS A 71 4.90 -14.55 -14.42
C LYS A 71 3.69 -15.14 -13.71
N LEU A 72 3.60 -14.94 -12.39
CA LEU A 72 2.51 -15.47 -11.57
C LEU A 72 1.16 -14.84 -11.92
N THR A 73 1.16 -13.58 -12.31
CA THR A 73 -0.08 -12.84 -12.62
C THR A 73 -0.38 -12.77 -14.13
N HIS A 74 0.50 -13.31 -14.97
CA HIS A 74 0.37 -13.24 -16.43
C HIS A 74 0.26 -11.79 -16.94
N GLN A 75 1.04 -10.90 -16.34
CA GLN A 75 1.05 -9.48 -16.70
C GLN A 75 2.37 -9.07 -17.33
N ASP A 76 2.33 -7.99 -18.10
CA ASP A 76 3.52 -7.40 -18.69
C ASP A 76 4.40 -6.78 -17.58
N VAL A 77 5.70 -7.09 -17.61
CA VAL A 77 6.68 -6.61 -16.62
C VAL A 77 6.75 -5.08 -16.61
N SER A 78 6.76 -4.47 -17.79
CA SER A 78 6.85 -3.01 -17.92
C SER A 78 5.64 -2.30 -17.26
N ASN A 79 4.44 -2.80 -17.51
CA ASN A 79 3.24 -2.27 -16.88
C ASN A 79 3.24 -2.51 -15.37
N LEU A 80 3.65 -3.71 -14.96
CA LEU A 80 3.70 -4.07 -13.55
C LEU A 80 4.70 -3.22 -12.77
N ASN A 81 5.85 -2.90 -13.38
CA ASN A 81 6.82 -1.97 -12.77
C ASN A 81 6.20 -0.60 -12.47
N LYS A 82 5.35 -0.09 -13.35
CA LYS A 82 4.66 1.18 -13.13
C LYS A 82 3.70 1.10 -11.93
N VAL A 83 2.99 -0.01 -11.81
CA VAL A 83 2.07 -0.24 -10.67
C VAL A 83 2.85 -0.34 -9.37
N ILE A 84 3.94 -1.09 -9.36
CA ILE A 84 4.81 -1.24 -8.19
C ILE A 84 5.40 0.11 -7.77
N GLN A 85 5.86 0.90 -8.73
CA GLN A 85 6.38 2.25 -8.46
C GLN A 85 5.30 3.14 -7.85
N PHE A 86 4.09 3.09 -8.37
CA PHE A 86 2.95 3.84 -7.84
C PHE A 86 2.66 3.43 -6.38
N PHE A 87 2.60 2.12 -6.11
CA PHE A 87 2.38 1.63 -4.75
C PHE A 87 3.49 2.05 -3.78
N GLU A 88 4.73 2.06 -4.24
CA GLU A 88 5.85 2.51 -3.43
C GLU A 88 5.76 4.00 -3.11
N GLU A 89 5.43 4.82 -4.12
CA GLU A 89 5.31 6.27 -3.97
C GLU A 89 4.21 6.67 -2.98
N ILE A 90 3.10 5.94 -2.96
CA ILE A 90 2.02 6.22 -2.01
C ILE A 90 2.21 5.53 -0.66
N GLY A 91 3.29 4.78 -0.48
CA GLY A 91 3.64 4.16 0.79
C GLY A 91 2.90 2.86 1.11
N VAL A 92 2.25 2.25 0.13
CA VAL A 92 1.47 1.01 0.31
C VAL A 92 2.38 -0.21 0.39
N ILE A 93 3.47 -0.22 -0.36
CA ILE A 93 4.44 -1.30 -0.33
C ILE A 93 5.84 -0.75 -0.12
N ARG A 94 6.75 -1.64 0.28
CA ARG A 94 8.19 -1.40 0.27
C ARG A 94 8.82 -2.20 -0.84
N VAL A 95 9.86 -1.67 -1.45
CA VAL A 95 10.65 -2.38 -2.46
C VAL A 95 12.04 -2.57 -1.90
N LYS A 96 12.46 -3.81 -1.79
CA LYS A 96 13.80 -4.17 -1.32
C LYS A 96 14.63 -4.63 -2.49
N THR A 97 15.91 -4.28 -2.52
CA THR A 97 16.85 -4.85 -3.46
C THR A 97 17.34 -6.17 -2.88
N ALA A 98 17.17 -7.24 -3.63
CA ALA A 98 17.53 -8.59 -3.21
C ALA A 98 18.32 -9.28 -4.32
N ARG A 99 19.12 -10.28 -3.96
CA ARG A 99 19.82 -11.11 -4.92
C ARG A 99 19.02 -12.38 -5.17
N HIS A 100 18.71 -12.63 -6.44
CA HIS A 100 17.97 -13.82 -6.85
C HIS A 100 18.56 -14.35 -8.15
N ALA A 101 18.92 -15.63 -8.19
CA ALA A 101 19.54 -16.27 -9.35
C ALA A 101 20.77 -15.54 -9.87
N GLY A 102 21.60 -15.00 -8.96
CA GLY A 102 22.82 -14.28 -9.31
C GLY A 102 22.63 -12.85 -9.78
N ARG A 103 21.41 -12.34 -9.77
CA ARG A 103 21.09 -10.97 -10.20
C ARG A 103 20.51 -10.16 -9.07
N MET A 104 20.76 -8.83 -9.10
CA MET A 104 20.10 -7.89 -8.20
C MET A 104 18.71 -7.61 -8.75
N VAL A 105 17.69 -7.86 -7.93
CA VAL A 105 16.28 -7.71 -8.33
C VAL A 105 15.53 -6.84 -7.32
N LYS A 106 14.44 -6.23 -7.77
CA LYS A 106 13.51 -5.50 -6.90
C LYS A 106 12.46 -6.47 -6.37
N GLN A 107 12.39 -6.58 -5.05
CA GLN A 107 11.43 -7.44 -4.38
C GLN A 107 10.35 -6.58 -3.71
N PRO A 108 9.09 -6.66 -4.17
CA PRO A 108 8.00 -5.97 -3.48
C PRO A 108 7.68 -6.67 -2.16
N HIS A 109 7.45 -5.89 -1.11
CA HIS A 109 7.20 -6.40 0.23
C HIS A 109 6.03 -5.66 0.88
N VAL A 110 5.14 -6.42 1.51
CA VAL A 110 3.96 -5.90 2.21
C VAL A 110 3.93 -6.47 3.62
N GLU A 111 3.70 -5.61 4.61
CA GLU A 111 3.68 -5.98 6.03
C GLU A 111 2.28 -6.19 6.60
N TYR A 112 1.23 -6.06 5.80
CA TYR A 112 -0.16 -6.25 6.20
C TYR A 112 -0.82 -7.29 5.30
N ASN A 113 -1.95 -7.82 5.76
CA ASN A 113 -2.70 -8.85 5.03
C ASN A 113 -4.17 -8.47 4.82
N GLU A 114 -4.53 -7.26 5.17
CA GLU A 114 -5.90 -6.78 5.07
C GLU A 114 -5.91 -5.33 4.62
N VAL A 115 -6.86 -4.98 3.77
CA VAL A 115 -7.10 -3.60 3.34
C VAL A 115 -8.52 -3.21 3.73
N THR A 116 -8.67 -2.11 4.45
CA THR A 116 -9.96 -1.57 4.86
C THR A 116 -10.18 -0.22 4.19
N PHE A 117 -11.33 -0.06 3.54
CA PHE A 117 -11.69 1.19 2.91
C PHE A 117 -12.62 1.99 3.82
N ARG A 118 -12.27 3.26 4.05
CA ARG A 118 -13.15 4.23 4.70
C ARG A 118 -13.67 5.17 3.64
N LEU A 119 -14.92 4.99 3.24
CA LEU A 119 -15.53 5.72 2.14
C LEU A 119 -16.30 6.97 2.60
N ALA A 120 -16.57 7.08 3.90
CA ALA A 120 -17.20 8.23 4.50
C ALA A 120 -16.53 8.56 5.83
N ALA A 121 -16.50 9.85 6.17
CA ALA A 121 -15.93 10.31 7.42
C ALA A 121 -16.84 9.99 8.62
#